data_4cec10cb268dd5b4cb1bc36f5fd4e89c
#
_entry.id   4cec10cb268dd5b4cb1bc36f5fd4e89c
#
_cell.length_a   1.000
_cell.length_b   1.000
_cell.length_c   1.000
_cell.angle_alpha   90.00
_cell.angle_beta   90.00
_cell.angle_gamma   90.00
#
_symmetry.space_group_name_H-M   'P 1'
#
loop_
_entity.id
_entity.type
_entity.pdbx_description
1 polymer ?
#
loop_
_entity_poly.entity_id
_entity_poly.type
_entity_poly.pdbx_seq_one_letter_code
_entity_poly.pdbx_strand_id
1 'polypeptide(L)'
;MKEGVTVVDPASTWVDVTVSLASDVTLKPGTQLHGATSVATGAVVGPDTTLTDTRVGERAVVKRTDATEAVIGADAAVGPFTYLRPGTALGEEGKIGAFYETKKVTIGRGAKLSHLGYAGDAEIGEYTNIGCGNITANYDGEKKHRTVIGAHVRTGSNTVFTAPVTVGDGAYTGAGAVVREDVPAGALALNAVSQRTIEGWVPAKRPGTSSAEAARAAGAEGSGAQG
;
A
#
# COMPACT_ATOMS: atom_id res chain seq x y z
N MET A 1 27.82 1.28 17.02
CA MET A 1 27.88 1.41 18.49
C MET A 1 28.88 2.50 18.94
N LYS A 2 30.08 2.60 18.38
CA LYS A 2 30.99 3.68 18.75
C LYS A 2 30.60 5.10 18.32
N GLU A 3 29.65 5.21 17.38
CA GLU A 3 29.19 6.47 16.78
C GLU A 3 27.70 6.74 17.06
N GLY A 4 27.20 6.32 18.24
CA GLY A 4 25.83 6.57 18.67
C GLY A 4 24.76 5.64 18.07
N VAL A 5 25.17 4.58 17.37
CA VAL A 5 24.22 3.57 16.85
C VAL A 5 23.81 2.59 17.95
N THR A 6 22.53 2.37 18.13
CA THR A 6 21.97 1.36 19.04
C THR A 6 21.64 0.09 18.27
N VAL A 7 22.25 -1.04 18.65
CA VAL A 7 21.91 -2.37 18.15
C VAL A 7 21.30 -3.17 19.30
N VAL A 8 19.98 -3.42 19.23
CA VAL A 8 19.22 -4.04 20.33
C VAL A 8 19.62 -5.50 20.53
N ASP A 9 19.83 -6.23 19.45
CA ASP A 9 20.29 -7.61 19.48
C ASP A 9 21.40 -7.82 18.43
N PRO A 10 22.68 -7.73 18.83
CA PRO A 10 23.79 -7.94 17.90
C PRO A 10 23.86 -9.36 17.32
N ALA A 11 23.29 -10.36 18.01
CA ALA A 11 23.34 -11.75 17.56
C ALA A 11 22.41 -12.05 16.37
N SER A 12 21.36 -11.24 16.19
CA SER A 12 20.41 -11.37 15.09
C SER A 12 20.46 -10.20 14.09
N THR A 13 21.52 -9.39 14.12
CA THR A 13 21.68 -8.22 13.26
C THR A 13 22.86 -8.41 12.31
N TRP A 14 22.63 -8.27 11.00
CA TRP A 14 23.66 -8.34 9.96
C TRP A 14 23.80 -7.00 9.25
N VAL A 15 25.03 -6.52 9.14
CA VAL A 15 25.35 -5.24 8.48
C VAL A 15 26.60 -5.42 7.64
N ASP A 16 26.46 -5.24 6.33
CA ASP A 16 27.60 -5.29 5.42
C ASP A 16 28.55 -4.13 5.67
N VAL A 17 29.84 -4.33 5.37
CA VAL A 17 30.89 -3.32 5.59
C VAL A 17 30.70 -2.04 4.76
N THR A 18 29.92 -2.10 3.71
CA THR A 18 29.60 -0.99 2.81
C THR A 18 28.42 -0.14 3.28
N VAL A 19 27.69 -0.58 4.30
CA VAL A 19 26.53 0.12 4.86
C VAL A 19 26.98 1.33 5.67
N SER A 20 26.28 2.45 5.46
CA SER A 20 26.48 3.69 6.21
C SER A 20 25.37 3.91 7.23
N LEU A 21 25.73 4.07 8.50
CA LEU A 21 24.82 4.37 9.60
C LEU A 21 25.18 5.71 10.22
N ALA A 22 24.23 6.62 10.28
CA ALA A 22 24.41 7.90 10.99
C ALA A 22 24.24 7.72 12.51
N SER A 23 24.45 8.80 13.28
CA SER A 23 24.22 8.82 14.73
C SER A 23 22.75 8.55 15.09
N ASP A 24 22.53 8.04 16.28
CA ASP A 24 21.19 7.79 16.87
C ASP A 24 20.29 6.81 16.06
N VAL A 25 20.87 6.07 15.11
CA VAL A 25 20.16 4.98 14.44
C VAL A 25 19.92 3.83 15.43
N THR A 26 18.71 3.27 15.40
CA THR A 26 18.36 2.09 16.18
C THR A 26 18.05 0.91 15.25
N LEU A 27 18.83 -0.18 15.40
CA LEU A 27 18.59 -1.46 14.73
C LEU A 27 17.94 -2.44 15.71
N LYS A 28 16.74 -2.91 15.37
CA LYS A 28 15.98 -3.91 16.16
C LYS A 28 16.34 -5.34 15.73
N PRO A 29 15.98 -6.37 16.52
CA PRO A 29 16.28 -7.76 16.21
C PRO A 29 15.86 -8.20 14.81
N GLY A 30 16.64 -9.07 14.17
CA GLY A 30 16.35 -9.60 12.83
C GLY A 30 16.57 -8.59 11.70
N THR A 31 17.28 -7.49 11.94
CA THR A 31 17.60 -6.51 10.90
C THR A 31 18.80 -6.98 10.07
N GLN A 32 18.67 -6.90 8.74
CA GLN A 32 19.72 -7.21 7.77
C GLN A 32 19.90 -6.02 6.82
N LEU A 33 21.10 -5.46 6.76
CA LEU A 33 21.45 -4.32 5.92
C LEU A 33 22.56 -4.72 4.96
N HIS A 34 22.27 -4.65 3.67
CA HIS A 34 23.15 -5.15 2.61
C HIS A 34 23.53 -4.07 1.60
N GLY A 35 24.69 -4.31 0.94
CA GLY A 35 25.17 -3.50 -0.16
C GLY A 35 25.45 -2.04 0.22
N ALA A 36 25.00 -1.10 -0.60
CA ALA A 36 25.18 0.33 -0.40
C ALA A 36 24.06 0.98 0.42
N THR A 37 23.42 0.22 1.32
CA THR A 37 22.35 0.73 2.18
C THR A 37 22.87 1.84 3.10
N SER A 38 22.07 2.92 3.22
CA SER A 38 22.37 4.03 4.12
C SER A 38 21.17 4.36 5.01
N VAL A 39 21.44 4.61 6.30
CA VAL A 39 20.40 4.92 7.30
C VAL A 39 20.77 6.22 7.99
N ALA A 40 19.91 7.22 7.88
CA ALA A 40 20.11 8.56 8.40
C ALA A 40 19.77 8.66 9.89
N THR A 41 20.16 9.78 10.50
CA THR A 41 20.04 10.08 11.92
C THR A 41 18.65 9.83 12.49
N GLY A 42 18.60 9.17 13.64
CA GLY A 42 17.37 8.93 14.40
C GLY A 42 16.42 7.92 13.79
N ALA A 43 16.79 7.31 12.65
CA ALA A 43 15.93 6.30 12.03
C ALA A 43 15.90 5.00 12.84
N VAL A 44 14.77 4.29 12.78
CA VAL A 44 14.55 3.02 13.46
C VAL A 44 14.29 1.93 12.41
N VAL A 45 15.13 0.93 12.32
CA VAL A 45 15.01 -0.20 11.39
C VAL A 45 14.80 -1.50 12.14
N GLY A 46 13.83 -2.28 11.70
CA GLY A 46 13.46 -3.54 12.31
C GLY A 46 12.22 -3.47 13.21
N PRO A 47 11.78 -4.60 13.83
CA PRO A 47 12.42 -5.92 13.70
C PRO A 47 12.17 -6.57 12.31
N ASP A 48 12.88 -7.70 12.06
CA ASP A 48 12.65 -8.57 10.91
C ASP A 48 12.57 -7.77 9.58
N THR A 49 13.62 -7.01 9.28
CA THR A 49 13.69 -6.08 8.16
C THR A 49 14.95 -6.30 7.35
N THR A 50 14.82 -6.51 6.05
CA THR A 50 15.94 -6.67 5.12
C THR A 50 15.98 -5.49 4.15
N LEU A 51 17.09 -4.77 4.12
CA LEU A 51 17.29 -3.64 3.20
C LEU A 51 18.54 -3.87 2.35
N THR A 52 18.39 -3.84 1.04
CA THR A 52 19.49 -3.96 0.08
C THR A 52 19.56 -2.71 -0.77
N ASP A 53 20.72 -2.07 -0.87
CA ASP A 53 20.95 -0.87 -1.67
C ASP A 53 19.90 0.24 -1.46
N THR A 54 19.40 0.35 -0.22
CA THR A 54 18.23 1.18 0.13
C THR A 54 18.67 2.37 0.97
N ARG A 55 18.10 3.54 0.70
CA ARG A 55 18.32 4.77 1.47
C ARG A 55 17.16 5.03 2.42
N VAL A 56 17.46 5.16 3.71
CA VAL A 56 16.49 5.48 4.77
C VAL A 56 16.77 6.86 5.31
N GLY A 57 15.80 7.76 5.20
CA GLY A 57 15.86 9.14 5.64
C GLY A 57 15.80 9.31 7.17
N GLU A 58 16.05 10.54 7.62
CA GLU A 58 16.07 10.89 9.04
C GLU A 58 14.75 10.52 9.74
N ARG A 59 14.84 9.98 10.95
CA ARG A 59 13.71 9.62 11.82
C ARG A 59 12.69 8.67 11.19
N ALA A 60 12.97 8.13 10.01
CA ALA A 60 12.09 7.15 9.38
C ALA A 60 11.99 5.86 10.19
N VAL A 61 10.84 5.21 10.14
CA VAL A 61 10.57 3.95 10.83
C VAL A 61 10.26 2.86 9.81
N VAL A 62 11.11 1.83 9.75
CA VAL A 62 10.96 0.70 8.81
C VAL A 62 10.90 -0.60 9.60
N LYS A 63 9.81 -1.34 9.50
CA LYS A 63 9.60 -2.56 10.28
C LYS A 63 9.01 -3.70 9.45
N ARG A 64 9.49 -4.94 9.66
CA ARG A 64 9.03 -6.15 8.95
C ARG A 64 8.85 -5.91 7.47
N THR A 65 9.91 -5.42 6.83
CA THR A 65 9.93 -4.96 5.44
C THR A 65 11.07 -5.61 4.70
N ASP A 66 10.82 -6.00 3.45
CA ASP A 66 11.85 -6.31 2.48
C ASP A 66 11.93 -5.15 1.47
N ALA A 67 13.11 -4.57 1.30
CA ALA A 67 13.30 -3.45 0.38
C ALA A 67 14.61 -3.57 -0.41
N THR A 68 14.53 -3.36 -1.72
CA THR A 68 15.69 -3.37 -2.61
C THR A 68 15.67 -2.12 -3.50
N GLU A 69 16.82 -1.43 -3.59
CA GLU A 69 17.00 -0.23 -4.40
C GLU A 69 15.86 0.80 -4.22
N ALA A 70 15.50 1.02 -2.94
CA ALA A 70 14.42 1.91 -2.56
C ALA A 70 14.95 3.19 -1.87
N VAL A 71 14.12 4.23 -1.90
CA VAL A 71 14.34 5.47 -1.16
C VAL A 71 13.17 5.70 -0.23
N ILE A 72 13.46 5.84 1.06
CA ILE A 72 12.47 6.10 2.12
C ILE A 72 12.80 7.47 2.69
N GLY A 73 11.89 8.43 2.55
CA GLY A 73 12.09 9.82 2.97
C GLY A 73 12.15 10.00 4.49
N ALA A 74 12.52 11.19 4.92
CA ALA A 74 12.55 11.56 6.33
C ALA A 74 11.15 11.45 6.96
N ASP A 75 11.07 11.08 8.24
CA ASP A 75 9.83 10.94 9.00
C ASP A 75 8.81 9.95 8.37
N ALA A 76 9.21 9.19 7.37
CA ALA A 76 8.35 8.22 6.70
C ALA A 76 8.19 6.93 7.54
N ALA A 77 7.07 6.24 7.33
CA ALA A 77 6.77 4.98 8.01
C ALA A 77 6.50 3.85 7.02
N VAL A 78 7.23 2.75 7.13
CA VAL A 78 7.09 1.57 6.26
C VAL A 78 6.85 0.31 7.07
N GLY A 79 5.90 -0.49 6.62
CA GLY A 79 5.57 -1.78 7.21
C GLY A 79 4.41 -1.77 8.20
N PRO A 80 4.11 -2.93 8.82
CA PRO A 80 4.80 -4.22 8.65
C PRO A 80 4.36 -5.00 7.39
N PHE A 81 5.15 -6.04 7.04
CA PHE A 81 4.86 -6.96 5.93
C PHE A 81 4.72 -6.23 4.59
N THR A 82 5.71 -5.41 4.28
CA THR A 82 5.75 -4.56 3.08
C THR A 82 6.89 -5.01 2.19
N TYR A 83 6.67 -5.01 0.87
CA TYR A 83 7.69 -5.33 -0.12
C TYR A 83 7.95 -4.14 -1.05
N LEU A 84 9.10 -3.50 -0.89
CA LEU A 84 9.54 -2.39 -1.73
C LEU A 84 10.53 -2.89 -2.78
N ARG A 85 10.08 -3.00 -4.03
CA ARG A 85 10.91 -3.43 -5.15
C ARG A 85 11.67 -2.26 -5.75
N PRO A 86 12.69 -2.54 -6.61
CA PRO A 86 13.53 -1.53 -7.24
C PRO A 86 12.75 -0.37 -7.87
N GLY A 87 13.27 0.85 -7.61
CA GLY A 87 12.68 2.08 -8.13
C GLY A 87 11.51 2.62 -7.30
N THR A 88 11.31 2.14 -6.08
CA THR A 88 10.36 2.73 -5.14
C THR A 88 10.99 3.94 -4.46
N ALA A 89 10.32 5.10 -4.54
CA ALA A 89 10.69 6.31 -3.83
C ALA A 89 9.49 6.82 -3.00
N LEU A 90 9.61 6.77 -1.69
CA LEU A 90 8.64 7.30 -0.73
C LEU A 90 9.13 8.66 -0.23
N GLY A 91 8.32 9.69 -0.41
CA GLY A 91 8.59 11.04 0.06
C GLY A 91 8.54 11.19 1.58
N GLU A 92 8.98 12.34 2.06
CA GLU A 92 8.96 12.70 3.48
C GLU A 92 7.55 12.54 4.08
N GLU A 93 7.47 12.14 5.35
CA GLU A 93 6.20 11.94 6.08
C GLU A 93 5.26 10.91 5.41
N GLY A 94 5.72 10.26 4.35
CA GLY A 94 4.94 9.28 3.60
C GLY A 94 4.74 7.98 4.39
N LYS A 95 3.71 7.22 4.03
CA LYS A 95 3.41 5.94 4.68
C LYS A 95 3.10 4.85 3.68
N ILE A 96 3.81 3.72 3.80
CA ILE A 96 3.43 2.47 3.16
C ILE A 96 3.18 1.45 4.28
N GLY A 97 1.93 1.00 4.41
CA GLY A 97 1.51 0.13 5.51
C GLY A 97 1.49 -1.34 5.14
N ALA A 98 0.73 -2.12 5.93
CA ALA A 98 0.78 -3.56 5.88
C ALA A 98 0.30 -4.17 4.54
N PHE A 99 1.03 -5.21 4.10
CA PHE A 99 0.71 -6.01 2.92
C PHE A 99 0.66 -5.20 1.62
N TYR A 100 1.58 -4.26 1.48
CA TYR A 100 1.71 -3.44 0.28
C TYR A 100 2.96 -3.84 -0.51
N GLU A 101 2.81 -4.05 -1.81
CA GLU A 101 3.92 -4.21 -2.73
C GLU A 101 4.05 -2.97 -3.61
N THR A 102 5.29 -2.52 -3.83
CA THR A 102 5.58 -1.36 -4.68
C THR A 102 6.72 -1.66 -5.66
N LYS A 103 6.69 -1.03 -6.84
CA LYS A 103 7.74 -1.16 -7.86
C LYS A 103 7.75 0.05 -8.79
N LYS A 104 8.92 0.65 -9.03
CA LYS A 104 9.03 1.80 -9.95
C LYS A 104 7.92 2.82 -9.72
N VAL A 105 7.80 3.28 -8.49
CA VAL A 105 6.78 4.23 -8.06
C VAL A 105 7.40 5.40 -7.30
N THR A 106 6.96 6.60 -7.63
CA THR A 106 7.27 7.81 -6.87
C THR A 106 6.04 8.20 -6.06
N ILE A 107 6.20 8.33 -4.76
CA ILE A 107 5.14 8.65 -3.80
C ILE A 107 5.51 9.96 -3.12
N GLY A 108 4.67 10.96 -3.28
CA GLY A 108 4.90 12.32 -2.79
C GLY A 108 4.86 12.43 -1.26
N ARG A 109 5.28 13.59 -0.78
CA ARG A 109 5.30 13.93 0.65
C ARG A 109 3.94 13.68 1.29
N GLY A 110 3.92 13.09 2.49
CA GLY A 110 2.72 12.87 3.28
C GLY A 110 1.67 11.94 2.65
N ALA A 111 1.96 11.35 1.48
CA ALA A 111 1.03 10.41 0.85
C ALA A 111 0.97 9.08 1.61
N LYS A 112 -0.19 8.43 1.61
CA LYS A 112 -0.48 7.25 2.43
C LYS A 112 -1.03 6.11 1.60
N LEU A 113 -0.30 4.98 1.61
CA LEU A 113 -0.69 3.68 1.07
C LEU A 113 -0.78 2.69 2.24
N SER A 114 -1.81 2.84 3.07
CA SER A 114 -1.80 2.27 4.43
C SER A 114 -2.10 0.78 4.52
N HIS A 115 -2.80 0.18 3.54
CA HIS A 115 -3.36 -1.16 3.66
C HIS A 115 -3.37 -1.90 2.33
N LEU A 116 -2.97 -3.15 2.33
CA LEU A 116 -3.11 -4.14 1.27
C LEU A 116 -3.24 -3.54 -0.14
N GLY A 117 -2.27 -3.74 -1.00
CA GLY A 117 -2.36 -3.20 -2.36
C GLY A 117 -1.09 -3.38 -3.17
N TYR A 118 -1.17 -2.93 -4.42
CA TYR A 118 -0.06 -2.91 -5.33
C TYR A 118 0.04 -1.56 -6.05
N ALA A 119 1.21 -0.93 -5.99
CA ALA A 119 1.53 0.25 -6.77
C ALA A 119 2.78 0.02 -7.62
N GLY A 120 2.59 -0.16 -8.91
CA GLY A 120 3.66 -0.38 -9.87
C GLY A 120 3.59 0.57 -11.06
N ASP A 121 4.76 1.02 -11.54
CA ASP A 121 4.91 1.93 -12.66
C ASP A 121 3.98 3.17 -12.51
N ALA A 122 4.04 3.84 -11.35
CA ALA A 122 3.09 4.88 -10.97
C ALA A 122 3.76 6.13 -10.39
N GLU A 123 3.00 7.21 -10.38
CA GLU A 123 3.29 8.44 -9.66
C GLU A 123 2.10 8.81 -8.77
N ILE A 124 2.34 9.07 -7.50
CA ILE A 124 1.32 9.40 -6.51
C ILE A 124 1.70 10.73 -5.87
N GLY A 125 0.86 11.73 -6.05
CA GLY A 125 1.08 13.08 -5.57
C GLY A 125 1.03 13.20 -4.04
N GLU A 126 1.51 14.34 -3.56
CA GLU A 126 1.60 14.62 -2.14
C GLU A 126 0.24 14.60 -1.43
N TYR A 127 0.25 14.23 -0.15
CA TYR A 127 -0.93 14.17 0.72
C TYR A 127 -2.10 13.34 0.18
N THR A 128 -1.88 12.54 -0.86
CA THR A 128 -2.85 11.59 -1.40
C THR A 128 -3.03 10.41 -0.45
N ASN A 129 -4.27 9.97 -0.29
CA ASN A 129 -4.60 8.79 0.50
C ASN A 129 -5.17 7.69 -0.39
N ILE A 130 -4.41 6.63 -0.56
CA ILE A 130 -4.81 5.44 -1.30
C ILE A 130 -5.59 4.50 -0.38
N GLY A 131 -6.81 4.15 -0.77
CA GLY A 131 -7.69 3.25 -0.03
C GLY A 131 -7.15 1.81 0.04
N CYS A 132 -7.72 1.01 0.92
CA CYS A 132 -7.37 -0.41 1.05
C CYS A 132 -7.71 -1.18 -0.23
N GLY A 133 -6.85 -2.11 -0.63
CA GLY A 133 -7.09 -2.97 -1.79
C GLY A 133 -6.90 -2.29 -3.15
N ASN A 134 -6.27 -1.12 -3.19
CA ASN A 134 -6.06 -0.43 -4.45
C ASN A 134 -4.92 -1.06 -5.26
N ILE A 135 -5.11 -1.10 -6.59
CA ILE A 135 -4.17 -1.71 -7.53
C ILE A 135 -3.96 -0.81 -8.74
N THR A 136 -2.71 -0.56 -9.09
CA THR A 136 -2.36 -0.04 -10.41
C THR A 136 -2.21 -1.22 -11.36
N ALA A 137 -3.20 -1.48 -12.23
CA ALA A 137 -3.15 -2.52 -13.26
C ALA A 137 -2.28 -2.00 -14.42
N ASN A 138 -0.96 -2.17 -14.28
CA ASN A 138 0.06 -1.55 -15.11
C ASN A 138 0.52 -2.39 -16.31
N TYR A 139 0.00 -3.61 -16.51
CA TYR A 139 0.43 -4.53 -17.56
C TYR A 139 -0.75 -4.99 -18.41
N ASP A 140 -0.65 -4.81 -19.73
CA ASP A 140 -1.72 -5.14 -20.69
C ASP A 140 -1.56 -6.52 -21.36
N GLY A 141 -0.54 -7.28 -20.93
CA GLY A 141 -0.16 -8.57 -21.55
C GLY A 141 1.09 -8.47 -22.41
N GLU A 142 1.45 -7.28 -22.91
CA GLU A 142 2.64 -7.03 -23.74
C GLU A 142 3.54 -5.96 -23.14
N LYS A 143 2.97 -4.84 -22.70
CA LYS A 143 3.68 -3.64 -22.23
C LYS A 143 3.21 -3.19 -20.86
N LYS A 144 4.06 -2.39 -20.21
CA LYS A 144 3.70 -1.71 -18.97
C LYS A 144 3.37 -0.27 -19.26
N HIS A 145 2.33 0.20 -18.58
CA HIS A 145 1.80 1.53 -18.68
C HIS A 145 1.84 2.22 -17.31
N ARG A 146 1.84 3.55 -17.32
CA ARG A 146 1.96 4.36 -16.13
C ARG A 146 0.60 4.82 -15.63
N THR A 147 0.42 4.82 -14.31
CA THR A 147 -0.68 5.48 -13.62
C THR A 147 -0.14 6.77 -12.96
N VAL A 148 -0.84 7.89 -13.16
CA VAL A 148 -0.53 9.15 -12.49
C VAL A 148 -1.71 9.53 -11.59
N ILE A 149 -1.45 9.68 -10.30
CA ILE A 149 -2.44 10.11 -9.30
C ILE A 149 -1.92 11.43 -8.72
N GLY A 150 -2.70 12.49 -8.85
CA GLY A 150 -2.35 13.82 -8.41
C GLY A 150 -2.25 13.99 -6.90
N ALA A 151 -2.06 15.22 -6.46
CA ALA A 151 -1.99 15.59 -5.05
C ALA A 151 -3.38 15.61 -4.39
N HIS A 152 -3.42 15.35 -3.07
CA HIS A 152 -4.65 15.42 -2.25
C HIS A 152 -5.81 14.51 -2.72
N VAL A 153 -5.55 13.53 -3.57
CA VAL A 153 -6.55 12.56 -4.04
C VAL A 153 -6.98 11.64 -2.89
N ARG A 154 -8.25 11.22 -2.90
CA ARG A 154 -8.79 10.24 -1.96
C ARG A 154 -9.42 9.10 -2.75
N THR A 155 -8.77 7.93 -2.74
CA THR A 155 -9.33 6.78 -3.45
C THR A 155 -10.16 5.91 -2.52
N GLY A 156 -11.28 5.43 -3.02
CA GLY A 156 -12.09 4.43 -2.32
C GLY A 156 -11.37 3.09 -2.21
N SER A 157 -11.78 2.25 -1.27
CA SER A 157 -11.25 0.89 -1.15
C SER A 157 -11.53 0.06 -2.40
N ASN A 158 -10.62 -0.86 -2.74
CA ASN A 158 -10.72 -1.75 -3.90
C ASN A 158 -10.84 -1.00 -5.24
N THR A 159 -10.25 0.20 -5.36
CA THR A 159 -10.13 0.88 -6.66
C THR A 159 -9.04 0.24 -7.50
N VAL A 160 -9.36 -0.08 -8.75
CA VAL A 160 -8.39 -0.55 -9.76
C VAL A 160 -8.17 0.55 -10.78
N PHE A 161 -6.92 0.97 -10.94
CA PHE A 161 -6.51 1.92 -11.99
C PHE A 161 -5.97 1.14 -13.18
N THR A 162 -6.71 1.12 -14.29
CA THR A 162 -6.28 0.47 -15.53
C THR A 162 -5.37 1.43 -16.31
N ALA A 163 -4.07 1.23 -16.18
CA ALA A 163 -3.09 2.09 -16.86
C ALA A 163 -3.11 1.93 -18.40
N PRO A 164 -2.82 3.01 -19.18
CA PRO A 164 -2.47 4.33 -18.69
C PRO A 164 -3.69 5.13 -18.23
N VAL A 165 -3.58 5.83 -17.10
CA VAL A 165 -4.67 6.68 -16.59
C VAL A 165 -4.10 7.78 -15.68
N THR A 166 -4.73 8.95 -15.74
CA THR A 166 -4.41 10.10 -14.88
C THR A 166 -5.59 10.45 -13.99
N VAL A 167 -5.34 10.62 -12.69
CA VAL A 167 -6.32 11.11 -11.72
C VAL A 167 -5.85 12.48 -11.23
N GLY A 168 -6.62 13.51 -11.53
CA GLY A 168 -6.28 14.90 -11.22
C GLY A 168 -6.31 15.22 -9.73
N ASP A 169 -5.67 16.33 -9.36
CA ASP A 169 -5.55 16.79 -7.97
C ASP A 169 -6.91 16.90 -7.27
N GLY A 170 -6.96 16.49 -6.01
CA GLY A 170 -8.16 16.58 -5.19
C GLY A 170 -9.32 15.70 -5.66
N ALA A 171 -9.14 14.85 -6.65
CA ALA A 171 -10.19 13.94 -7.11
C ALA A 171 -10.46 12.81 -6.12
N TYR A 172 -11.63 12.22 -6.24
CA TYR A 172 -12.09 11.07 -5.44
C TYR A 172 -12.46 9.90 -6.33
N THR A 173 -12.31 8.67 -5.81
CA THR A 173 -12.94 7.50 -6.43
C THR A 173 -13.87 6.82 -5.43
N GLY A 174 -14.98 6.27 -5.91
CA GLY A 174 -15.86 5.44 -5.09
C GLY A 174 -15.22 4.08 -4.77
N ALA A 175 -15.65 3.44 -3.69
CA ALA A 175 -15.20 2.09 -3.37
C ALA A 175 -15.60 1.10 -4.50
N GLY A 176 -14.68 0.20 -4.85
CA GLY A 176 -14.86 -0.77 -5.93
C GLY A 176 -14.79 -0.18 -7.34
N ALA A 177 -14.38 1.09 -7.49
CA ALA A 177 -14.28 1.71 -8.80
C ALA A 177 -13.17 1.06 -9.65
N VAL A 178 -13.46 0.87 -10.95
CA VAL A 178 -12.46 0.52 -11.97
C VAL A 178 -12.27 1.72 -12.88
N VAL A 179 -11.19 2.46 -12.67
CA VAL A 179 -10.86 3.69 -13.40
C VAL A 179 -10.14 3.32 -14.68
N ARG A 180 -10.76 3.59 -15.83
CA ARG A 180 -10.25 3.29 -17.17
C ARG A 180 -10.02 4.52 -18.03
N GLU A 181 -10.50 5.66 -17.59
CA GLU A 181 -10.41 6.95 -18.25
C GLU A 181 -9.88 7.98 -17.27
N ASP A 182 -9.27 9.04 -17.76
CA ASP A 182 -8.73 10.10 -16.94
C ASP A 182 -9.83 10.77 -16.09
N VAL A 183 -9.49 11.04 -14.84
CA VAL A 183 -10.40 11.69 -13.88
C VAL A 183 -9.95 13.14 -13.70
N PRO A 184 -10.76 14.13 -14.06
CA PRO A 184 -10.44 15.54 -13.87
C PRO A 184 -10.18 15.91 -12.41
N ALA A 185 -9.42 16.96 -12.18
CA ALA A 185 -9.19 17.50 -10.84
C ALA A 185 -10.51 17.81 -10.12
N GLY A 186 -10.59 17.42 -8.84
CA GLY A 186 -11.77 17.60 -8.00
C GLY A 186 -12.99 16.76 -8.38
N ALA A 187 -12.91 15.89 -9.37
CA ALA A 187 -14.03 15.03 -9.78
C ALA A 187 -14.18 13.79 -8.89
N LEU A 188 -15.37 13.18 -8.92
CA LEU A 188 -15.65 11.90 -8.30
C LEU A 188 -15.89 10.85 -9.39
N ALA A 189 -14.98 9.85 -9.47
CA ALA A 189 -15.12 8.72 -10.40
C ALA A 189 -15.86 7.56 -9.72
N LEU A 190 -16.94 7.11 -10.34
CA LEU A 190 -17.78 6.01 -9.88
C LEU A 190 -18.06 5.02 -11.01
N ASN A 191 -18.12 3.72 -10.68
CA ASN A 191 -18.78 2.74 -11.53
C ASN A 191 -20.11 2.37 -10.84
N ALA A 192 -21.09 3.27 -10.90
CA ALA A 192 -22.32 3.13 -10.16
C ALA A 192 -23.28 2.14 -10.85
N VAL A 193 -23.23 0.89 -10.40
CA VAL A 193 -24.41 0.01 -10.53
C VAL A 193 -25.15 0.07 -9.19
N SER A 194 -26.43 0.42 -9.22
CA SER A 194 -27.23 0.43 -8.01
C SER A 194 -27.24 -0.95 -7.36
N GLN A 195 -27.06 -1.02 -6.03
CA GLN A 195 -27.22 -2.27 -5.32
C GLN A 195 -28.62 -2.84 -5.56
N ARG A 196 -28.69 -4.10 -5.96
CA ARG A 196 -29.94 -4.85 -6.02
C ARG A 196 -29.96 -5.87 -4.88
N THR A 197 -30.92 -5.74 -4.00
CA THR A 197 -31.18 -6.72 -2.95
C THR A 197 -32.35 -7.60 -3.38
N ILE A 198 -32.19 -8.91 -3.30
CA ILE A 198 -33.24 -9.88 -3.58
C ILE A 198 -33.60 -10.53 -2.22
N GLU A 199 -34.65 -10.06 -1.63
CA GLU A 199 -35.14 -10.58 -0.37
C GLU A 199 -35.56 -12.04 -0.51
N GLY A 200 -35.34 -12.84 0.54
CA GLY A 200 -35.69 -14.25 0.55
C GLY A 200 -34.90 -15.14 -0.43
N TRP A 201 -33.86 -14.62 -1.09
CA TRP A 201 -33.07 -15.38 -2.09
C TRP A 201 -32.47 -16.66 -1.52
N VAL A 202 -31.88 -16.59 -0.32
CA VAL A 202 -31.21 -17.74 0.30
C VAL A 202 -32.22 -18.83 0.66
N PRO A 203 -33.32 -18.57 1.39
CA PRO A 203 -34.35 -19.57 1.65
C PRO A 203 -34.94 -20.20 0.38
N ALA A 204 -35.09 -19.41 -0.69
CA ALA A 204 -35.67 -19.87 -1.95
C ALA A 204 -34.67 -20.68 -2.83
N LYS A 205 -33.42 -20.24 -2.95
CA LYS A 205 -32.42 -20.80 -3.87
C LYS A 205 -31.42 -21.76 -3.22
N ARG A 206 -31.36 -21.79 -1.90
CA ARG A 206 -30.45 -22.64 -1.11
C ARG A 206 -31.19 -23.33 0.04
N PRO A 207 -32.39 -23.93 -0.18
CA PRO A 207 -33.13 -24.59 0.88
C PRO A 207 -32.31 -25.73 1.52
N GLY A 208 -32.45 -25.96 2.80
CA GLY A 208 -31.74 -27.03 3.53
C GLY A 208 -30.30 -26.66 3.94
N THR A 209 -29.85 -25.43 3.71
CA THR A 209 -28.55 -24.97 4.23
C THR A 209 -28.71 -24.25 5.58
N SER A 210 -27.64 -24.27 6.40
CA SER A 210 -27.62 -23.54 7.67
C SER A 210 -27.89 -22.02 7.48
N SER A 211 -27.46 -21.46 6.35
CA SER A 211 -27.78 -20.06 5.99
C SER A 211 -29.28 -19.85 5.76
N ALA A 212 -29.96 -20.81 5.16
CA ALA A 212 -31.42 -20.73 4.97
C ALA A 212 -32.20 -20.88 6.29
N GLU A 213 -31.70 -21.74 7.20
CA GLU A 213 -32.28 -21.89 8.54
C GLU A 213 -32.07 -20.60 9.36
N ALA A 214 -30.88 -20.03 9.35
CA ALA A 214 -30.60 -18.76 10.02
C ALA A 214 -31.45 -17.62 9.46
N ALA A 215 -31.60 -17.53 8.15
CA ALA A 215 -32.43 -16.51 7.51
C ALA A 215 -33.92 -16.64 7.91
N ARG A 216 -34.46 -17.86 7.97
CA ARG A 216 -35.85 -18.11 8.42
C ARG A 216 -36.03 -17.79 9.91
N ALA A 217 -35.06 -18.16 10.75
CA ALA A 217 -35.08 -17.80 12.16
C ALA A 217 -35.05 -16.28 12.40
N ALA A 218 -34.44 -15.53 11.48
CA ALA A 218 -34.42 -14.07 11.46
C ALA A 218 -35.67 -13.44 10.77
N GLY A 219 -36.67 -14.25 10.38
CA GLY A 219 -37.91 -13.79 9.77
C GLY A 219 -37.86 -13.58 8.26
N ALA A 220 -36.84 -14.05 7.57
CA ALA A 220 -36.76 -13.99 6.12
C ALA A 220 -37.66 -15.09 5.50
N GLU A 221 -38.83 -14.72 5.02
CA GLU A 221 -39.68 -15.61 4.23
C GLU A 221 -39.12 -15.72 2.80
N GLY A 222 -39.17 -16.93 2.22
CA GLY A 222 -38.83 -17.13 0.82
C GLY A 222 -39.87 -16.44 -0.05
N SER A 223 -39.53 -15.29 -0.64
CA SER A 223 -40.39 -14.70 -1.70
C SER A 223 -40.46 -15.73 -2.83
N GLY A 224 -41.64 -16.27 -3.04
CA GLY A 224 -41.91 -17.13 -4.18
C GLY A 224 -41.46 -16.42 -5.46
N ALA A 225 -40.54 -17.02 -6.20
CA ALA A 225 -40.08 -16.53 -7.48
C ALA A 225 -41.31 -16.43 -8.42
N GLN A 226 -41.81 -15.23 -8.63
CA GLN A 226 -42.59 -14.97 -9.83
C GLN A 226 -41.62 -14.55 -10.93
N GLY A 227 -41.62 -15.33 -11.99
CA GLY A 227 -41.16 -15.17 -13.33
C GLY A 227 -39.88 -14.46 -13.69
#